data_6ca5301e8f4ebaac9ee186103598f17c
#
_entry.id   6ca5301e8f4ebaac9ee186103598f17c
#
_cell.length_a   1.000
_cell.length_b   1.000
_cell.length_c   1.000
_cell.angle_alpha   90.00
_cell.angle_beta   90.00
_cell.angle_gamma   90.00
#
_symmetry.space_group_name_H-M   'P 1'
#
loop_
_entity.id
_entity.type
_entity.pdbx_description
1 polymer ?
#
loop_
_entity_poly.entity_id
_entity_poly.type
_entity_poly.pdbx_seq_one_letter_code
_entity_poly.pdbx_strand_id
1 'polypeptide(L)'
;SSDVCSSDLVTKVLRPLYATSNSEETAMKMKKVVIEPFAFDEATRNEPTEFELFFRTALTEYRYELIVKKEVIEYERLDRIKLETGRKSALFERNKNEIILKGAFTKLKTSDELSDTLPLLSYLGITYRKNEVVQDVLGWFDEEIDFLNYGNPIQELRMAVSKSEEVKSLMLQMIQEMDLDIVDFRVEEKEKDQIEVFTKHVVDEFEAELNLFDESSGTRKLFGLLPFIAKSLLRGTTLVIDELDAKIHPVLLKYLIMMFGNMKKNKKGAQLIFTSHDLSTMNSEVFRRDEIWRSEERRVGK
;
A
#
# COMPACT_ATOMS: atom_id res chain seq x y z
N SER A 1 -8.69 12.57 -6.51
CA SER A 1 -7.93 12.07 -7.68
C SER A 1 -6.44 11.94 -7.42
N SER A 2 -5.94 12.45 -6.28
CA SER A 2 -4.53 12.28 -5.89
C SER A 2 -4.18 10.87 -5.43
N ASP A 3 -5.16 10.09 -5.01
CA ASP A 3 -4.93 8.82 -4.29
C ASP A 3 -4.49 7.69 -5.22
N VAL A 4 -5.03 7.61 -6.43
CA VAL A 4 -4.60 6.65 -7.46
C VAL A 4 -3.13 6.91 -7.85
N CYS A 5 -2.74 8.17 -7.96
CA CYS A 5 -1.37 8.57 -8.30
C CYS A 5 -0.35 8.15 -7.24
N SER A 6 -0.69 8.27 -5.94
CA SER A 6 0.21 7.91 -4.84
C SER A 6 0.41 6.39 -4.74
N SER A 7 -0.67 5.61 -4.89
CA SER A 7 -0.58 4.14 -4.91
C SER A 7 0.23 3.62 -6.09
N ASP A 8 0.03 4.19 -7.28
CA ASP A 8 0.79 3.84 -8.48
C ASP A 8 2.28 4.19 -8.36
N LEU A 9 2.61 5.34 -7.76
CA LEU A 9 3.99 5.71 -7.48
C LEU A 9 4.68 4.63 -6.64
N VAL A 10 4.07 4.22 -5.54
CA VAL A 10 4.67 3.22 -4.66
C VAL A 10 4.67 1.83 -5.30
N THR A 11 3.54 1.37 -5.83
CA THR A 11 3.40 -0.02 -6.30
C THR A 11 4.09 -0.29 -7.63
N LYS A 12 4.04 0.65 -8.56
CA LYS A 12 4.57 0.47 -9.91
C LYS A 12 5.97 1.06 -10.08
N VAL A 13 6.26 2.18 -9.43
CA VAL A 13 7.50 2.94 -9.66
C VAL A 13 8.56 2.61 -8.62
N LEU A 14 8.25 2.71 -7.33
CA LEU A 14 9.24 2.58 -6.26
C LEU A 14 9.47 1.13 -5.80
N ARG A 15 8.48 0.22 -5.90
CA ARG A 15 8.71 -1.19 -5.57
C ARG A 15 9.82 -1.79 -6.44
N PRO A 16 10.74 -2.57 -5.85
CA PRO A 16 11.76 -3.25 -6.62
C PRO A 16 11.12 -4.23 -7.63
N LEU A 17 11.67 -4.30 -8.85
CA LEU A 17 11.30 -5.36 -9.78
C LEU A 17 12.12 -6.61 -9.43
N TYR A 18 11.48 -7.60 -8.86
CA TYR A 18 12.03 -8.95 -8.79
C TYR A 18 11.98 -9.56 -10.20
N ALA A 19 12.96 -9.19 -11.03
CA ALA A 19 12.96 -9.58 -12.42
C ALA A 19 13.43 -11.01 -12.57
N THR A 20 12.57 -11.84 -13.07
CA THR A 20 12.90 -13.17 -13.56
C THR A 20 13.42 -13.15 -15.00
N SER A 21 13.25 -12.08 -15.77
CA SER A 21 13.64 -12.10 -17.20
C SER A 21 13.80 -10.76 -17.90
N ASN A 22 13.57 -9.63 -17.26
CA ASN A 22 13.62 -8.34 -17.94
C ASN A 22 15.03 -7.74 -17.91
N SER A 23 15.53 -7.27 -19.06
CA SER A 23 16.75 -6.46 -19.11
C SER A 23 16.59 -5.19 -18.25
N GLU A 24 17.70 -4.61 -17.79
CA GLU A 24 17.69 -3.35 -17.03
C GLU A 24 16.96 -2.24 -17.80
N GLU A 25 17.12 -2.19 -19.12
CA GLU A 25 16.42 -1.25 -19.99
C GLU A 25 14.89 -1.40 -19.93
N THR A 26 14.40 -2.64 -19.98
CA THR A 26 12.96 -2.91 -19.86
C THR A 26 12.45 -2.52 -18.47
N ALA A 27 13.21 -2.84 -17.43
CA ALA A 27 12.89 -2.45 -16.07
C ALA A 27 12.79 -0.92 -15.92
N MET A 28 13.72 -0.17 -16.49
CA MET A 28 13.70 1.29 -16.48
C MET A 28 12.49 1.87 -17.22
N LYS A 29 12.11 1.30 -18.37
CA LYS A 29 10.91 1.72 -19.12
C LYS A 29 9.61 1.51 -18.33
N MET A 30 9.54 0.45 -17.53
CA MET A 30 8.36 0.14 -16.70
C MET A 30 8.21 1.04 -15.45
N LYS A 31 9.28 1.73 -15.04
CA LYS A 31 9.33 2.54 -13.81
C LYS A 31 9.09 4.03 -14.04
N LYS A 32 8.52 4.40 -15.19
CA LYS A 32 8.19 5.79 -15.47
C LYS A 32 7.06 6.29 -14.57
N VAL A 33 7.20 7.52 -14.09
CA VAL A 33 6.14 8.21 -13.36
C VAL A 33 5.08 8.69 -14.34
N VAL A 34 3.85 8.24 -14.11
CA VAL A 34 2.66 8.75 -14.83
C VAL A 34 1.79 9.44 -13.80
N ILE A 35 1.47 10.72 -14.02
CA ILE A 35 0.64 11.52 -13.14
C ILE A 35 -0.54 12.05 -13.93
N GLU A 36 -1.74 11.84 -13.40
CA GLU A 36 -2.96 12.45 -13.90
C GLU A 36 -3.29 13.67 -13.04
N PRO A 37 -3.05 14.90 -13.53
CA PRO A 37 -3.39 16.11 -12.79
C PRO A 37 -4.90 16.26 -12.69
N PHE A 38 -5.37 16.95 -11.63
CA PHE A 38 -6.78 17.22 -11.45
C PHE A 38 -7.35 17.98 -12.67
N ALA A 39 -8.29 17.35 -13.38
CA ALA A 39 -8.75 17.81 -14.71
C ALA A 39 -9.71 18.99 -14.67
N PHE A 40 -10.38 19.25 -13.52
CA PHE A 40 -11.51 20.18 -13.43
C PHE A 40 -11.13 21.57 -12.92
N ASP A 41 -9.84 21.85 -12.71
CA ASP A 41 -9.35 23.19 -12.36
C ASP A 41 -8.18 23.56 -13.28
N GLU A 42 -8.35 24.64 -14.03
CA GLU A 42 -7.35 25.12 -15.00
C GLU A 42 -6.05 25.57 -14.33
N ALA A 43 -6.11 26.10 -13.11
CA ALA A 43 -4.93 26.52 -12.36
C ALA A 43 -4.09 25.32 -11.95
N THR A 44 -4.71 24.29 -11.37
CA THR A 44 -4.02 23.10 -10.85
C THR A 44 -3.52 22.17 -11.96
N ARG A 45 -4.11 22.21 -13.17
CA ARG A 45 -3.64 21.43 -14.32
C ARG A 45 -2.17 21.67 -14.70
N ASN A 46 -1.68 22.86 -14.41
CA ASN A 46 -0.32 23.27 -14.77
C ASN A 46 0.62 23.33 -13.57
N GLU A 47 0.13 23.06 -12.38
CA GLU A 47 0.96 22.95 -11.18
C GLU A 47 1.66 21.59 -11.10
N PRO A 48 2.84 21.52 -10.48
CA PRO A 48 3.46 20.23 -10.21
C PRO A 48 2.67 19.43 -9.17
N THR A 49 2.78 18.11 -9.24
CA THR A 49 2.30 17.21 -8.19
C THR A 49 3.47 16.90 -7.27
N GLU A 50 3.28 17.13 -5.99
CA GLU A 50 4.29 16.95 -4.95
C GLU A 50 3.97 15.71 -4.11
N PHE A 51 4.96 14.85 -3.90
CA PHE A 51 4.90 13.71 -3.01
C PHE A 51 5.95 13.88 -1.93
N GLU A 52 5.55 13.71 -0.69
CA GLU A 52 6.45 13.67 0.44
C GLU A 52 6.11 12.45 1.31
N LEU A 53 7.10 11.62 1.59
CA LEU A 53 6.93 10.41 2.36
C LEU A 53 7.98 10.32 3.45
N PHE A 54 7.52 10.14 4.70
CA PHE A 54 8.35 9.80 5.85
C PHE A 54 8.12 8.34 6.19
N PHE A 55 9.20 7.57 6.24
CA PHE A 55 9.12 6.17 6.59
C PHE A 55 10.32 5.72 7.40
N ARG A 56 10.18 4.59 8.08
CA ARG A 56 11.18 4.11 9.00
C ARG A 56 11.44 2.63 8.77
N THR A 57 12.71 2.28 8.68
CA THR A 57 13.21 0.91 8.76
C THR A 57 13.70 0.61 10.18
N ALA A 58 14.23 -0.58 10.44
CA ALA A 58 14.70 -0.97 11.77
C ALA A 58 15.72 0.02 12.38
N LEU A 59 16.59 0.61 11.54
CA LEU A 59 17.74 1.42 11.99
C LEU A 59 17.74 2.86 11.49
N THR A 60 16.86 3.19 10.54
CA THR A 60 16.94 4.46 9.81
C THR A 60 15.55 5.04 9.56
N GLU A 61 15.41 6.32 9.71
CA GLU A 61 14.27 7.09 9.25
C GLU A 61 14.64 7.79 7.94
N TYR A 62 13.73 7.78 6.99
CA TYR A 62 13.89 8.36 5.67
C TYR A 62 12.83 9.41 5.39
N ARG A 63 13.21 10.43 4.61
CA ARG A 63 12.31 11.39 3.99
C ARG A 63 12.56 11.37 2.49
N TYR A 64 11.56 11.01 1.72
CA TYR A 64 11.59 11.01 0.27
C TYR A 64 10.66 12.09 -0.27
N GLU A 65 11.19 12.95 -1.13
CA GLU A 65 10.46 14.00 -1.82
C GLU A 65 10.55 13.77 -3.32
N LEU A 66 9.42 13.92 -4.02
CA LEU A 66 9.33 13.84 -5.47
C LEU A 66 8.35 14.90 -5.98
N ILE A 67 8.82 15.77 -6.89
CA ILE A 67 8.02 16.80 -7.55
C ILE A 67 8.00 16.49 -9.04
N VAL A 68 6.80 16.29 -9.60
CA VAL A 68 6.59 15.91 -10.99
C VAL A 68 5.64 16.88 -11.68
N LYS A 69 6.01 17.34 -12.86
CA LYS A 69 5.17 18.20 -13.71
C LYS A 69 5.09 17.62 -15.11
N LYS A 70 3.88 17.32 -15.58
CA LYS A 70 3.66 16.76 -16.92
C LYS A 70 4.57 15.55 -17.21
N GLU A 71 4.59 14.59 -16.28
CA GLU A 71 5.43 13.37 -16.33
C GLU A 71 6.96 13.61 -16.19
N VAL A 72 7.42 14.84 -16.13
CA VAL A 72 8.84 15.20 -15.94
C VAL A 72 9.14 15.44 -14.47
N ILE A 73 10.20 14.83 -13.97
CA ILE A 73 10.66 15.01 -12.61
C ILE A 73 11.41 16.33 -12.51
N GLU A 74 10.82 17.29 -11.79
CA GLU A 74 11.45 18.59 -11.55
C GLU A 74 12.40 18.54 -10.34
N TYR A 75 12.03 17.76 -9.31
CA TYR A 75 12.83 17.61 -8.10
C TYR A 75 12.67 16.23 -7.50
N GLU A 76 13.74 15.68 -6.95
CA GLU A 76 13.74 14.43 -6.22
C GLU A 76 14.84 14.45 -5.15
N ARG A 77 14.51 14.03 -3.93
CA ARG A 77 15.44 14.02 -2.81
C ARG A 77 15.18 12.85 -1.86
N LEU A 78 16.26 12.30 -1.34
CA LEU A 78 16.22 11.32 -0.28
C LEU A 78 17.15 11.73 0.85
N ASP A 79 16.58 11.95 2.04
CA ASP A 79 17.30 12.18 3.27
C ASP A 79 17.17 10.98 4.21
N ARG A 80 18.13 10.82 5.11
CA ARG A 80 18.06 9.81 6.18
C ARG A 80 18.50 10.36 7.52
N ILE A 81 17.96 9.76 8.59
CA ILE A 81 18.37 9.94 9.97
C ILE A 81 18.70 8.57 10.56
N LYS A 82 19.95 8.35 10.98
CA LYS A 82 20.31 7.12 11.69
C LYS A 82 19.75 7.18 13.12
N LEU A 83 18.90 6.22 13.49
CA LEU A 83 18.21 6.25 14.78
C LEU A 83 19.17 6.12 15.97
N GLU A 84 20.22 5.34 15.84
CA GLU A 84 21.23 5.16 16.89
C GLU A 84 21.97 6.45 17.24
N THR A 85 22.31 7.27 16.26
CA THR A 85 23.17 8.44 16.43
C THR A 85 22.45 9.77 16.25
N GLY A 86 21.21 9.78 15.77
CA GLY A 86 20.48 10.98 15.37
C GLY A 86 21.09 11.73 14.17
N ARG A 87 22.10 11.15 13.50
CA ARG A 87 22.83 11.81 12.43
C ARG A 87 21.96 11.91 11.17
N LYS A 88 21.69 13.16 10.78
CA LYS A 88 21.01 13.50 9.51
C LYS A 88 21.99 13.57 8.36
N SER A 89 21.62 13.05 7.19
CA SER A 89 22.39 13.17 5.95
C SER A 89 21.50 13.02 4.74
N ALA A 90 21.71 13.88 3.72
CA ALA A 90 21.14 13.65 2.41
C ALA A 90 21.86 12.46 1.74
N LEU A 91 21.13 11.66 1.00
CA LEU A 91 21.65 10.57 0.19
C LEU A 91 21.78 10.98 -1.27
N PHE A 92 20.78 11.68 -1.79
CA PHE A 92 20.86 12.33 -3.09
C PHE A 92 19.90 13.52 -3.17
N GLU A 93 20.17 14.36 -4.15
CA GLU A 93 19.32 15.47 -4.56
C GLU A 93 19.39 15.58 -6.08
N ARG A 94 18.25 15.66 -6.72
CA ARG A 94 18.08 15.87 -8.16
C ARG A 94 17.25 17.10 -8.40
N ASN A 95 17.75 18.00 -9.21
CA ASN A 95 17.01 19.15 -9.72
C ASN A 95 17.03 19.07 -11.24
N LYS A 96 15.94 18.58 -11.82
CA LYS A 96 15.84 18.24 -13.25
C LYS A 96 16.98 17.29 -13.67
N ASN A 97 17.96 17.82 -14.45
CA ASN A 97 19.10 17.05 -14.94
C ASN A 97 20.33 17.11 -14.02
N GLU A 98 20.33 17.98 -13.03
CA GLU A 98 21.43 18.06 -12.07
C GLU A 98 21.23 17.03 -10.95
N ILE A 99 22.15 16.08 -10.86
CA ILE A 99 22.09 15.00 -9.86
C ILE A 99 23.32 15.09 -8.96
N ILE A 100 23.10 15.19 -7.67
CA ILE A 100 24.15 15.22 -6.65
C ILE A 100 23.95 14.02 -5.72
N LEU A 101 24.85 13.05 -5.80
CA LEU A 101 24.90 11.93 -4.88
C LEU A 101 25.69 12.31 -3.63
N LYS A 102 25.14 12.06 -2.44
CA LYS A 102 25.67 12.50 -1.15
C LYS A 102 25.79 11.32 -0.18
N GLY A 103 26.48 11.52 0.91
CA GLY A 103 26.56 10.57 2.02
C GLY A 103 26.98 9.16 1.57
N ALA A 104 26.14 8.15 1.84
CA ALA A 104 26.42 6.77 1.47
C ALA A 104 26.40 6.52 -0.04
N PHE A 105 25.80 7.41 -0.82
CA PHE A 105 25.69 7.28 -2.28
C PHE A 105 26.81 7.99 -3.06
N THR A 106 27.73 8.68 -2.39
CA THR A 106 28.81 9.45 -3.04
C THR A 106 29.68 8.60 -4.00
N LYS A 107 29.78 7.29 -3.75
CA LYS A 107 30.55 6.37 -4.60
C LYS A 107 29.77 5.78 -5.76
N LEU A 108 28.45 5.96 -5.79
CA LEU A 108 27.60 5.49 -6.87
C LEU A 108 27.73 6.43 -8.07
N LYS A 109 27.34 5.95 -9.24
CA LYS A 109 27.35 6.72 -10.48
C LYS A 109 25.96 6.73 -11.08
N THR A 110 25.63 7.81 -11.75
CA THR A 110 24.42 7.94 -12.56
C THR A 110 24.79 7.88 -14.03
N SER A 111 23.83 7.50 -14.87
CA SER A 111 23.97 7.62 -16.32
C SER A 111 23.79 9.08 -16.72
N ASP A 112 24.58 9.56 -17.66
CA ASP A 112 24.41 10.91 -18.26
C ASP A 112 23.11 10.99 -19.08
N GLU A 113 22.52 9.85 -19.46
CA GLU A 113 21.27 9.73 -20.21
C GLU A 113 20.09 9.28 -19.33
N LEU A 114 20.11 9.59 -18.03
CA LEU A 114 18.98 9.26 -17.15
C LEU A 114 17.72 9.99 -17.64
N SER A 115 16.68 9.21 -17.92
CA SER A 115 15.38 9.74 -18.33
C SER A 115 14.81 10.72 -17.29
N ASP A 116 14.25 11.83 -17.76
CA ASP A 116 13.56 12.81 -16.93
C ASP A 116 12.23 12.29 -16.34
N THR A 117 11.73 11.15 -16.81
CA THR A 117 10.53 10.50 -16.32
C THR A 117 10.81 9.33 -15.35
N LEU A 118 12.07 8.91 -15.19
CA LEU A 118 12.47 7.82 -14.31
C LEU A 118 12.99 8.38 -12.98
N PRO A 119 12.38 8.06 -11.81
CA PRO A 119 12.92 8.44 -10.52
C PRO A 119 14.34 7.92 -10.31
N LEU A 120 15.19 8.76 -9.74
CA LEU A 120 16.56 8.39 -9.42
C LEU A 120 16.60 7.22 -8.41
N LEU A 121 15.68 7.20 -7.44
CA LEU A 121 15.57 6.11 -6.50
C LEU A 121 15.30 4.77 -7.22
N SER A 122 14.41 4.77 -8.21
CA SER A 122 14.11 3.59 -9.03
C SER A 122 15.32 3.16 -9.87
N TYR A 123 16.02 4.13 -10.49
CA TYR A 123 17.26 3.87 -11.22
C TYR A 123 18.33 3.23 -10.32
N LEU A 124 18.55 3.78 -9.13
CA LEU A 124 19.51 3.24 -8.17
C LEU A 124 19.12 1.82 -7.75
N GLY A 125 17.82 1.55 -7.58
CA GLY A 125 17.30 0.23 -7.26
C GLY A 125 17.54 -0.82 -8.34
N ILE A 126 17.49 -0.43 -9.60
CA ILE A 126 17.76 -1.31 -10.73
C ILE A 126 19.27 -1.58 -10.87
N THR A 127 20.05 -0.50 -10.80
CA THR A 127 21.50 -0.56 -11.09
C THR A 127 22.33 -1.05 -9.91
N TYR A 128 21.95 -0.70 -8.69
CA TYR A 128 22.71 -0.98 -7.47
C TYR A 128 21.99 -1.91 -6.50
N ARG A 129 21.42 -2.99 -7.02
CA ARG A 129 20.62 -3.98 -6.27
C ARG A 129 21.32 -4.59 -5.04
N LYS A 130 22.66 -4.56 -4.99
CA LYS A 130 23.47 -5.09 -3.88
C LYS A 130 23.92 -4.02 -2.88
N ASN A 131 23.55 -2.76 -3.09
CA ASN A 131 23.92 -1.72 -2.14
C ASN A 131 22.98 -1.77 -0.91
N GLU A 132 23.51 -1.92 0.27
CA GLU A 132 22.77 -2.11 1.51
C GLU A 132 21.76 -0.98 1.78
N VAL A 133 22.14 0.29 1.52
CA VAL A 133 21.25 1.44 1.76
C VAL A 133 20.14 1.51 0.71
N VAL A 134 20.44 1.16 -0.53
CA VAL A 134 19.41 1.06 -1.59
C VAL A 134 18.42 -0.07 -1.25
N GLN A 135 18.92 -1.20 -0.77
CA GLN A 135 18.08 -2.33 -0.32
C GLN A 135 17.22 -1.97 0.87
N ASP A 136 17.75 -1.26 1.86
CA ASP A 136 17.01 -0.84 3.06
C ASP A 136 15.84 0.08 2.68
N VAL A 137 16.07 1.05 1.78
CA VAL A 137 15.02 1.96 1.30
C VAL A 137 13.97 1.23 0.47
N LEU A 138 14.39 0.46 -0.53
CA LEU A 138 13.45 -0.20 -1.45
C LEU A 138 12.76 -1.40 -0.83
N GLY A 139 13.41 -2.08 0.11
CA GLY A 139 12.80 -3.14 0.90
C GLY A 139 11.58 -2.65 1.68
N TRP A 140 11.61 -1.41 2.18
CA TRP A 140 10.45 -0.82 2.82
C TRP A 140 9.24 -0.71 1.87
N PHE A 141 9.45 -0.27 0.63
CA PHE A 141 8.39 -0.19 -0.37
C PHE A 141 7.85 -1.54 -0.82
N ASP A 142 8.62 -2.60 -0.66
CA ASP A 142 8.23 -3.96 -1.04
C ASP A 142 7.57 -4.75 0.09
N GLU A 143 8.12 -4.63 1.30
CA GLU A 143 7.79 -5.51 2.43
C GLU A 143 6.95 -4.84 3.51
N GLU A 144 7.08 -3.50 3.69
CA GLU A 144 6.51 -2.79 4.83
C GLU A 144 5.25 -1.99 4.50
N ILE A 145 4.91 -1.84 3.22
CA ILE A 145 3.69 -1.17 2.79
C ILE A 145 2.93 -1.99 1.75
N ASP A 146 1.67 -2.26 2.02
CA ASP A 146 0.76 -2.94 1.12
C ASP A 146 -0.38 -2.00 0.70
N PHE A 147 -0.70 -2.02 -0.59
CA PHE A 147 -1.89 -1.34 -1.13
C PHE A 147 -2.92 -2.39 -1.52
N LEU A 148 -4.13 -2.20 -1.05
CA LEU A 148 -5.22 -3.03 -1.52
C LEU A 148 -5.61 -2.61 -2.93
N ASN A 149 -5.33 -3.48 -3.89
CA ASN A 149 -5.82 -3.35 -5.24
C ASN A 149 -6.97 -4.35 -5.44
N TYR A 150 -8.17 -3.83 -5.69
CA TYR A 150 -9.38 -4.66 -5.88
C TYR A 150 -9.39 -5.49 -7.18
N GLY A 151 -8.27 -5.59 -7.90
CA GLY A 151 -8.19 -6.25 -9.19
C GLY A 151 -8.52 -7.75 -9.17
N ASN A 152 -8.00 -8.51 -8.20
CA ASN A 152 -8.31 -9.95 -8.05
C ASN A 152 -8.28 -10.41 -6.58
N PRO A 153 -9.31 -10.09 -5.78
CA PRO A 153 -9.33 -10.37 -4.35
C PRO A 153 -9.31 -11.88 -4.03
N ILE A 154 -9.82 -12.74 -4.91
CA ILE A 154 -9.85 -14.19 -4.70
C ILE A 154 -8.45 -14.79 -4.84
N GLN A 155 -7.66 -14.32 -5.78
CA GLN A 155 -6.28 -14.80 -5.96
C GLN A 155 -5.38 -14.36 -4.79
N GLU A 156 -5.58 -13.15 -4.30
CA GLU A 156 -4.87 -12.66 -3.10
C GLU A 156 -5.25 -13.47 -1.86
N LEU A 157 -6.54 -13.77 -1.67
CA LEU A 157 -7.02 -14.66 -0.61
C LEU A 157 -6.34 -16.04 -0.69
N ARG A 158 -6.32 -16.65 -1.87
CA ARG A 158 -5.63 -17.93 -2.08
C ARG A 158 -4.18 -17.86 -1.67
N MET A 159 -3.43 -16.88 -2.21
CA MET A 159 -1.99 -16.74 -1.92
C MET A 159 -1.72 -16.50 -0.43
N ALA A 160 -2.56 -15.73 0.23
CA ALA A 160 -2.43 -15.45 1.65
C ALA A 160 -2.68 -16.70 2.51
N VAL A 161 -3.75 -17.43 2.23
CA VAL A 161 -4.16 -18.63 2.99
C VAL A 161 -3.28 -19.84 2.69
N SER A 162 -2.88 -20.06 1.42
CA SER A 162 -2.00 -21.19 1.07
C SER A 162 -0.57 -21.06 1.64
N LYS A 163 -0.16 -19.83 1.96
CA LYS A 163 1.19 -19.57 2.51
C LYS A 163 1.23 -19.51 4.04
N SER A 164 0.09 -19.35 4.72
CA SER A 164 0.08 -19.14 6.16
C SER A 164 -1.24 -19.56 6.82
N GLU A 165 -1.18 -20.63 7.58
CA GLU A 165 -2.28 -21.06 8.47
C GLU A 165 -2.60 -19.98 9.51
N GLU A 166 -1.62 -19.17 9.92
CA GLU A 166 -1.83 -18.08 10.87
C GLU A 166 -2.76 -17.00 10.27
N VAL A 167 -2.60 -16.69 8.97
CA VAL A 167 -3.50 -15.76 8.26
C VAL A 167 -4.91 -16.33 8.24
N LYS A 168 -5.10 -17.60 7.86
CA LYS A 168 -6.42 -18.24 7.85
C LYS A 168 -7.07 -18.22 9.25
N SER A 169 -6.32 -18.60 10.26
CA SER A 169 -6.80 -18.62 11.65
C SER A 169 -7.23 -17.24 12.13
N LEU A 170 -6.44 -16.20 11.84
CA LEU A 170 -6.79 -14.83 12.22
C LEU A 170 -8.01 -14.32 11.44
N MET A 171 -8.14 -14.66 10.16
CA MET A 171 -9.34 -14.34 9.37
C MET A 171 -10.59 -14.97 9.95
N LEU A 172 -10.55 -16.27 10.31
CA LEU A 172 -11.68 -16.95 10.94
C LEU A 172 -12.06 -16.33 12.29
N GLN A 173 -11.06 -15.98 13.11
CA GLN A 173 -11.31 -15.27 14.35
C GLN A 173 -12.01 -13.92 14.10
N MET A 174 -11.58 -13.14 13.10
CA MET A 174 -12.23 -11.88 12.74
C MET A 174 -13.67 -12.08 12.27
N ILE A 175 -13.92 -13.09 11.44
CA ILE A 175 -15.25 -13.43 10.92
C ILE A 175 -16.18 -13.78 12.08
N GLN A 176 -15.74 -14.61 13.02
CA GLN A 176 -16.52 -15.00 14.21
C GLN A 176 -16.80 -13.80 15.14
N GLU A 177 -15.83 -12.92 15.35
CA GLU A 177 -16.03 -11.71 16.16
C GLU A 177 -16.95 -10.68 15.50
N MET A 178 -17.13 -10.74 14.18
CA MET A 178 -18.10 -9.93 13.44
C MET A 178 -19.52 -10.52 13.44
N ASP A 179 -19.74 -11.64 14.14
CA ASP A 179 -21.03 -12.34 14.23
C ASP A 179 -21.60 -12.70 12.84
N LEU A 180 -20.72 -13.14 11.96
CA LEU A 180 -21.10 -13.73 10.69
C LEU A 180 -21.26 -15.25 10.90
N ASP A 181 -22.35 -15.83 10.41
CA ASP A 181 -22.68 -17.26 10.54
C ASP A 181 -21.71 -18.19 9.78
N ILE A 182 -20.50 -17.72 9.51
CA ILE A 182 -19.44 -18.46 8.82
C ILE A 182 -18.49 -19.04 9.85
N VAL A 183 -18.43 -20.36 9.93
CA VAL A 183 -17.58 -21.09 10.89
C VAL A 183 -16.24 -21.53 10.32
N ASP A 184 -16.16 -21.73 9.01
CA ASP A 184 -14.93 -22.07 8.29
C ASP A 184 -15.04 -21.64 6.82
N PHE A 185 -13.93 -21.68 6.13
CA PHE A 185 -13.87 -21.55 4.67
C PHE A 185 -12.73 -22.38 4.10
N ARG A 186 -12.88 -22.77 2.85
CA ARG A 186 -11.86 -23.49 2.09
C ARG A 186 -11.69 -22.92 0.71
N VAL A 187 -10.49 -23.10 0.19
CA VAL A 187 -10.09 -22.66 -1.16
C VAL A 187 -9.83 -23.90 -1.99
N GLU A 188 -10.52 -24.04 -3.11
CA GLU A 188 -10.30 -25.10 -4.08
C GLU A 188 -9.64 -24.57 -5.34
N GLU A 189 -8.60 -25.26 -5.82
CA GLU A 189 -8.01 -25.04 -7.12
C GLU A 189 -8.65 -25.99 -8.12
N LYS A 190 -9.22 -25.44 -9.19
CA LYS A 190 -9.72 -26.19 -10.33
C LYS A 190 -8.77 -26.13 -11.51
N GLU A 191 -9.05 -26.90 -12.53
CA GLU A 191 -8.29 -26.87 -13.78
C GLU A 191 -8.21 -25.45 -14.37
N LYS A 192 -7.08 -25.08 -14.99
CA LYS A 192 -6.82 -23.77 -15.62
C LYS A 192 -6.71 -22.58 -14.66
N ASP A 193 -6.08 -22.76 -13.50
CA ASP A 193 -5.90 -21.70 -12.50
C ASP A 193 -7.19 -21.03 -11.98
N GLN A 194 -8.34 -21.70 -12.18
CA GLN A 194 -9.59 -21.26 -11.58
C GLN A 194 -9.61 -21.59 -10.10
N ILE A 195 -10.03 -20.61 -9.30
CA ILE A 195 -10.08 -20.70 -7.86
C ILE A 195 -11.53 -20.52 -7.42
N GLU A 196 -11.99 -21.43 -6.60
CA GLU A 196 -13.28 -21.29 -5.91
C GLU A 196 -13.06 -21.24 -4.40
N VAL A 197 -13.85 -20.42 -3.73
CA VAL A 197 -13.86 -20.29 -2.29
C VAL A 197 -15.24 -20.70 -1.79
N PHE A 198 -15.28 -21.57 -0.81
CA PHE A 198 -16.50 -22.02 -0.16
C PHE A 198 -16.50 -21.59 1.28
N THR A 199 -17.61 -21.02 1.73
CA THR A 199 -17.88 -20.64 3.11
C THR A 199 -18.74 -21.72 3.75
N LYS A 200 -18.40 -22.12 4.97
CA LYS A 200 -19.17 -23.08 5.75
C LYS A 200 -20.01 -22.34 6.79
N HIS A 201 -21.31 -22.56 6.75
CA HIS A 201 -22.28 -22.00 7.68
C HIS A 201 -22.82 -23.09 8.61
N VAL A 202 -23.11 -22.68 9.83
CA VAL A 202 -23.83 -23.52 10.80
C VAL A 202 -24.98 -22.70 11.33
N VAL A 203 -26.21 -23.13 11.00
CA VAL A 203 -27.44 -22.51 11.50
C VAL A 203 -28.22 -23.57 12.26
N ASP A 204 -28.40 -23.38 13.55
CA ASP A 204 -28.90 -24.37 14.51
C ASP A 204 -28.01 -25.65 14.48
N GLU A 205 -28.49 -26.75 14.00
CA GLU A 205 -27.71 -28.00 13.84
C GLU A 205 -27.42 -28.34 12.37
N PHE A 206 -27.77 -27.44 11.46
CA PHE A 206 -27.63 -27.66 10.02
C PHE A 206 -26.35 -27.02 9.50
N GLU A 207 -25.50 -27.81 8.84
CA GLU A 207 -24.30 -27.35 8.14
C GLU A 207 -24.60 -27.18 6.65
N ALA A 208 -24.19 -26.02 6.08
CA ALA A 208 -24.27 -25.75 4.67
C ALA A 208 -22.98 -25.13 4.16
N GLU A 209 -22.59 -25.44 2.94
CA GLU A 209 -21.53 -24.75 2.23
C GLU A 209 -22.12 -23.91 1.09
N LEU A 210 -21.66 -22.66 0.99
CA LEU A 210 -21.99 -21.75 -0.10
C LEU A 210 -20.73 -21.39 -0.88
N ASN A 211 -20.85 -21.25 -2.20
CA ASN A 211 -19.78 -20.62 -2.97
C ASN A 211 -19.72 -19.13 -2.58
N LEU A 212 -18.52 -18.58 -2.43
CA LEU A 212 -18.35 -17.17 -2.07
C LEU A 212 -19.06 -16.20 -3.02
N PHE A 213 -19.26 -16.58 -4.28
CA PHE A 213 -20.03 -15.77 -5.24
C PHE A 213 -21.53 -15.71 -4.91
N ASP A 214 -22.05 -16.67 -4.19
CA ASP A 214 -23.46 -16.72 -3.75
C ASP A 214 -23.68 -15.96 -2.42
N GLU A 215 -22.59 -15.54 -1.77
CA GLU A 215 -22.62 -14.72 -0.59
C GLU A 215 -23.05 -13.26 -0.87
N SER A 216 -23.44 -12.55 0.18
CA SER A 216 -23.74 -11.12 0.10
C SER A 216 -22.55 -10.32 -0.46
N SER A 217 -22.83 -9.19 -1.11
CA SER A 217 -21.76 -8.31 -1.61
C SER A 217 -20.83 -7.80 -0.50
N GLY A 218 -21.35 -7.63 0.72
CA GLY A 218 -20.58 -7.26 1.90
C GLY A 218 -19.64 -8.37 2.35
N THR A 219 -20.14 -9.62 2.44
CA THR A 219 -19.33 -10.80 2.77
C THR A 219 -18.22 -11.00 1.76
N ARG A 220 -18.52 -10.89 0.46
CA ARG A 220 -17.51 -10.98 -0.60
C ARG A 220 -16.42 -9.93 -0.46
N LYS A 221 -16.79 -8.68 -0.15
CA LYS A 221 -15.81 -7.62 0.08
C LYS A 221 -14.95 -7.92 1.30
N LEU A 222 -15.53 -8.40 2.40
CA LEU A 222 -14.76 -8.80 3.59
C LEU A 222 -13.73 -9.87 3.26
N PHE A 223 -14.10 -10.91 2.52
CA PHE A 223 -13.14 -11.94 2.08
C PHE A 223 -12.03 -11.40 1.20
N GLY A 224 -12.27 -10.31 0.47
CA GLY A 224 -11.23 -9.59 -0.26
C GLY A 224 -10.31 -8.74 0.62
N LEU A 225 -10.80 -8.24 1.77
CA LEU A 225 -10.07 -7.37 2.69
C LEU A 225 -9.30 -8.13 3.76
N LEU A 226 -9.92 -9.14 4.35
CA LEU A 226 -9.42 -9.84 5.53
C LEU A 226 -8.01 -10.41 5.37
N PRO A 227 -7.60 -10.97 4.22
CA PRO A 227 -6.23 -11.44 4.02
C PRO A 227 -5.18 -10.35 4.20
N PHE A 228 -5.45 -9.15 3.68
CA PHE A 228 -4.53 -8.01 3.79
C PHE A 228 -4.46 -7.49 5.23
N ILE A 229 -5.61 -7.37 5.90
CA ILE A 229 -5.69 -6.95 7.30
C ILE A 229 -4.95 -7.97 8.19
N ALA A 230 -5.22 -9.26 8.02
CA ALA A 230 -4.57 -10.32 8.80
C ALA A 230 -3.06 -10.32 8.57
N LYS A 231 -2.61 -10.24 7.32
CA LYS A 231 -1.19 -10.18 6.97
C LYS A 231 -0.53 -8.95 7.60
N SER A 232 -1.16 -7.78 7.49
CA SER A 232 -0.63 -6.54 8.06
C SER A 232 -0.49 -6.63 9.59
N LEU A 233 -1.52 -7.09 10.30
CA LEU A 233 -1.48 -7.27 11.76
C LEU A 233 -0.43 -8.29 12.21
N LEU A 234 -0.27 -9.38 11.46
CA LEU A 234 0.73 -10.42 11.76
C LEU A 234 2.17 -9.97 11.48
N ARG A 235 2.37 -9.08 10.51
CA ARG A 235 3.70 -8.61 10.11
C ARG A 235 4.09 -7.28 10.76
N GLY A 236 3.13 -6.40 11.05
CA GLY A 236 3.37 -5.04 11.53
C GLY A 236 3.52 -4.03 10.40
N THR A 237 3.00 -4.33 9.20
CA THR A 237 3.15 -3.50 8.01
C THR A 237 2.09 -2.41 7.91
N THR A 238 2.32 -1.43 7.05
CA THR A 238 1.34 -0.39 6.72
C THR A 238 0.42 -0.88 5.60
N LEU A 239 -0.89 -0.85 5.83
CA LEU A 239 -1.90 -1.20 4.85
C LEU A 239 -2.62 0.07 4.37
N VAL A 240 -2.63 0.30 3.06
CA VAL A 240 -3.31 1.44 2.44
C VAL A 240 -4.52 0.92 1.65
N ILE A 241 -5.70 1.48 1.93
CA ILE A 241 -6.96 1.07 1.31
C ILE A 241 -7.73 2.30 0.84
N ASP A 242 -8.05 2.34 -0.44
CA ASP A 242 -8.95 3.34 -0.98
C ASP A 242 -10.40 2.91 -0.84
N GLU A 243 -11.29 3.83 -0.47
CA GLU A 243 -12.73 3.59 -0.26
C GLU A 243 -13.02 2.35 0.60
N LEU A 244 -12.44 2.30 1.79
CA LEU A 244 -12.61 1.16 2.72
C LEU A 244 -14.07 0.88 3.05
N ASP A 245 -14.89 1.93 3.18
CA ASP A 245 -16.31 1.87 3.54
C ASP A 245 -17.22 1.30 2.44
N ALA A 246 -16.81 1.32 1.17
CA ALA A 246 -17.66 0.90 0.07
C ALA A 246 -18.18 -0.54 0.28
N LYS A 247 -19.53 -0.71 0.35
CA LYS A 247 -20.23 -2.00 0.54
C LYS A 247 -19.98 -2.72 1.88
N ILE A 248 -19.37 -2.08 2.87
CA ILE A 248 -19.19 -2.64 4.22
C ILE A 248 -20.18 -1.96 5.17
N HIS A 249 -20.85 -2.77 5.99
CA HIS A 249 -21.73 -2.23 7.02
C HIS A 249 -20.92 -1.38 8.03
N PRO A 250 -21.39 -0.22 8.49
CA PRO A 250 -20.63 0.68 9.37
C PRO A 250 -20.12 0.00 10.67
N VAL A 251 -20.87 -0.92 11.23
CA VAL A 251 -20.45 -1.68 12.43
C VAL A 251 -19.22 -2.54 12.13
N LEU A 252 -19.20 -3.22 10.99
CA LEU A 252 -18.07 -4.05 10.56
C LEU A 252 -16.85 -3.18 10.21
N LEU A 253 -17.09 -2.05 9.55
CA LEU A 253 -16.05 -1.06 9.27
C LEU A 253 -15.39 -0.56 10.56
N LYS A 254 -16.20 -0.15 11.56
CA LYS A 254 -15.71 0.26 12.88
C LYS A 254 -14.87 -0.85 13.53
N TYR A 255 -15.33 -2.10 13.50
CA TYR A 255 -14.59 -3.23 14.04
C TYR A 255 -13.22 -3.40 13.39
N LEU A 256 -13.13 -3.36 12.05
CA LEU A 256 -11.88 -3.49 11.30
C LEU A 256 -10.88 -2.38 11.66
N ILE A 257 -11.34 -1.14 11.71
CA ILE A 257 -10.51 0.02 12.08
C ILE A 257 -9.98 -0.13 13.51
N MET A 258 -10.85 -0.48 14.45
CA MET A 258 -10.48 -0.63 15.86
C MET A 258 -9.47 -1.75 16.10
N MET A 259 -9.34 -2.73 15.22
CA MET A 259 -8.30 -3.76 15.34
C MET A 259 -6.89 -3.16 15.28
N PHE A 260 -6.66 -2.15 14.45
CA PHE A 260 -5.36 -1.49 14.34
C PHE A 260 -5.03 -0.63 15.57
N GLY A 261 -6.03 -0.03 16.22
CA GLY A 261 -5.87 0.71 17.47
C GLY A 261 -5.74 -0.18 18.72
N ASN A 262 -6.07 -1.47 18.63
CA ASN A 262 -6.09 -2.37 19.77
C ASN A 262 -4.72 -3.05 20.00
N MET A 263 -3.97 -2.60 21.00
CA MET A 263 -2.63 -3.13 21.32
C MET A 263 -2.58 -4.64 21.59
N LYS A 264 -3.70 -5.27 21.99
CA LYS A 264 -3.75 -6.73 22.22
C LYS A 264 -3.83 -7.51 20.91
N LYS A 265 -4.46 -6.93 19.88
CA LYS A 265 -4.60 -7.51 18.54
C LYS A 265 -3.47 -7.08 17.63
N ASN A 266 -3.14 -5.82 17.64
CA ASN A 266 -2.04 -5.22 16.86
C ASN A 266 -0.74 -5.20 17.66
N LYS A 267 -0.17 -6.37 17.91
CA LYS A 267 1.05 -6.51 18.73
C LYS A 267 2.32 -6.00 18.05
N LYS A 268 2.31 -5.95 16.73
CA LYS A 268 3.48 -5.55 15.91
C LYS A 268 3.41 -4.12 15.40
N GLY A 269 2.38 -3.36 15.77
CA GLY A 269 2.26 -1.95 15.41
C GLY A 269 1.92 -1.72 13.94
N ALA A 270 1.12 -2.60 13.33
CA ALA A 270 0.60 -2.39 11.98
C ALA A 270 -0.16 -1.07 11.88
N GLN A 271 -0.10 -0.43 10.73
CA GLN A 271 -0.77 0.85 10.46
C GLN A 271 -1.82 0.68 9.37
N LEU A 272 -2.95 1.38 9.50
CA LEU A 272 -4.00 1.44 8.49
C LEU A 272 -4.15 2.89 8.02
N ILE A 273 -3.95 3.11 6.72
CA ILE A 273 -4.23 4.37 6.04
C ILE A 273 -5.36 4.10 5.07
N PHE A 274 -6.43 4.87 5.13
CA PHE A 274 -7.56 4.62 4.23
C PHE A 274 -8.32 5.91 3.91
N THR A 275 -9.00 5.90 2.77
CA THR A 275 -10.01 6.89 2.42
C THR A 275 -11.40 6.35 2.72
N SER A 276 -12.33 7.24 3.05
CA SER A 276 -13.72 6.89 3.32
C SER A 276 -14.65 8.06 3.05
N HIS A 277 -15.82 7.76 2.53
CA HIS A 277 -16.93 8.69 2.41
C HIS A 277 -17.91 8.61 3.61
N ASP A 278 -17.75 7.59 4.47
CA ASP A 278 -18.61 7.40 5.64
C ASP A 278 -18.17 8.28 6.81
N LEU A 279 -18.99 9.31 7.07
CA LEU A 279 -18.78 10.21 8.21
C LEU A 279 -19.25 9.60 9.54
N SER A 280 -20.04 8.52 9.53
CA SER A 280 -20.61 7.93 10.74
C SER A 280 -19.56 7.28 11.65
N THR A 281 -18.48 6.78 11.05
CA THR A 281 -17.34 6.22 11.78
C THR A 281 -16.33 7.27 12.25
N MET A 282 -16.40 8.51 11.74
CA MET A 282 -15.48 9.60 12.08
C MET A 282 -15.84 10.27 13.41
N ASN A 283 -15.70 9.54 14.50
CA ASN A 283 -15.97 10.07 15.85
C ASN A 283 -14.80 9.84 16.81
N SER A 284 -14.82 10.52 17.95
CA SER A 284 -13.75 10.48 18.96
C SER A 284 -13.60 9.14 19.70
N GLU A 285 -14.53 8.21 19.52
CA GLU A 285 -14.42 6.84 20.07
C GLU A 285 -13.53 5.95 19.19
N VAL A 286 -13.43 6.27 17.89
CA VAL A 286 -12.69 5.49 16.91
C VAL A 286 -11.35 6.14 16.60
N PHE A 287 -11.32 7.46 16.48
CA PHE A 287 -10.14 8.20 16.05
C PHE A 287 -9.76 9.32 16.99
N ARG A 288 -8.47 9.60 17.10
CA ARG A 288 -7.95 10.85 17.63
C ARG A 288 -8.05 11.94 16.56
N ARG A 289 -8.02 13.20 16.99
CA ARG A 289 -8.11 14.35 16.07
C ARG A 289 -6.98 14.39 15.02
N ASP A 290 -5.80 13.97 15.41
CA ASP A 290 -4.60 13.93 14.59
C ASP A 290 -4.57 12.75 13.59
N GLU A 291 -5.51 11.84 13.68
CA GLU A 291 -5.66 10.70 12.77
C GLU A 291 -6.62 10.99 11.60
N ILE A 292 -7.37 12.11 11.65
CA ILE A 292 -8.35 12.46 10.61
C ILE A 292 -7.84 13.62 9.76
N TRP A 293 -7.67 13.36 8.48
CA TRP A 293 -7.34 14.34 7.46
C TRP A 293 -8.53 14.56 6.56
N ARG A 294 -8.84 15.81 6.24
CA ARG A 294 -9.92 16.16 5.30
C ARG A 294 -9.30 16.69 4.02
N SER A 295 -9.60 16.05 2.90
CA SER A 295 -9.33 16.64 1.60
C SER A 295 -10.48 17.60 1.25
N GLU A 296 -10.20 18.86 0.98
CA GLU A 296 -11.16 19.77 0.40
C GLU A 296 -11.19 19.55 -1.11
N GLU A 297 -12.17 18.80 -1.60
CA GLU A 297 -12.56 18.95 -2.99
C GLU A 297 -13.14 20.36 -3.14
N ARG A 298 -12.40 21.27 -3.75
CA ARG A 298 -13.00 22.54 -4.22
C ARG A 298 -14.07 22.17 -5.24
N ARG A 299 -15.31 22.14 -4.81
CA ARG A 299 -16.44 22.17 -5.74
C ARG A 299 -16.31 23.48 -6.51
N VAL A 300 -15.88 23.38 -7.77
CA VAL A 300 -15.98 24.47 -8.72
C VAL A 300 -17.46 24.82 -8.75
N GLY A 301 -17.80 26.01 -8.26
CA GLY A 301 -19.14 26.44 -7.99
C GLY A 301 -20.04 26.32 -9.22
N LYS A 302 -21.31 26.04 -8.93
CA LYS A 302 -22.40 26.26 -9.89
C LYS A 302 -22.54 27.73 -10.18
#